data_82502a77be3727858db33364107c3d1c
#
_entry.id   82502a77be3727858db33364107c3d1c
#
_cell.length_a   1.000
_cell.length_b   1.000
_cell.length_c   1.000
_cell.angle_alpha   90.00
_cell.angle_beta   90.00
_cell.angle_gamma   90.00
#
_symmetry.space_group_name_H-M   'P 1'
#
loop_
_entity.id
_entity.type
_entity.pdbx_description
1 polymer ?
#
loop_
_entity_poly.entity_id
_entity_poly.type
_entity_poly.pdbx_seq_one_letter_code
_entity_poly.pdbx_strand_id
1 'polypeptide(L)'
;MDILECIRENKDLNNILMNECNIYFYEQIRETQFLENNEKYSLGCKAFAQDGSGGEFVFLEDDSIGFIGSEGEVGRVAENLNELLTFLIHAGYISDFSCKHIYKNKELLNKYCTGYVSKIRESYKAENKDWDEIREGIAKKLSIPFNPDKLPDFAMIFYNAATREPVFSCK
;
A
#
# COMPACT_ATOMS: atom_id res chain seq x y z
N MET A 1 -15.35 8.48 -11.89
CA MET A 1 -15.56 8.39 -10.42
C MET A 1 -14.20 8.34 -9.74
N ASP A 2 -14.03 9.15 -8.72
CA ASP A 2 -12.82 9.14 -7.92
C ASP A 2 -12.75 7.84 -7.10
N ILE A 3 -11.59 7.20 -7.08
CA ILE A 3 -11.36 5.95 -6.33
C ILE A 3 -11.71 6.12 -4.84
N LEU A 4 -11.34 7.25 -4.27
CA LEU A 4 -11.59 7.54 -2.86
C LEU A 4 -13.09 7.57 -2.55
N GLU A 5 -13.87 8.24 -3.39
CA GLU A 5 -15.33 8.28 -3.25
C GLU A 5 -15.95 6.90 -3.43
N CYS A 6 -15.49 6.16 -4.44
CA CYS A 6 -15.95 4.80 -4.70
C CYS A 6 -15.81 3.89 -3.46
N ILE A 7 -14.68 3.97 -2.78
CA ILE A 7 -14.43 3.17 -1.58
C ILE A 7 -15.27 3.66 -0.39
N ARG A 8 -15.37 4.97 -0.22
CA ARG A 8 -16.15 5.57 0.89
C ARG A 8 -17.64 5.25 0.81
N GLU A 9 -18.17 5.20 -0.40
CA GLU A 9 -19.59 4.89 -0.64
C GLU A 9 -19.90 3.39 -0.56
N ASN A 10 -18.88 2.54 -0.56
CA ASN A 10 -19.04 1.08 -0.54
C ASN A 10 -18.32 0.47 0.67
N LYS A 11 -19.08 0.33 1.76
CA LYS A 11 -18.55 -0.20 3.01
C LYS A 11 -18.05 -1.65 2.87
N ASP A 12 -18.70 -2.46 2.06
CA ASP A 12 -18.28 -3.84 1.83
C ASP A 12 -16.93 -3.88 1.11
N LEU A 13 -16.72 -3.01 0.13
CA LEU A 13 -15.43 -2.88 -0.55
C LEU A 13 -14.33 -2.44 0.42
N ASN A 14 -14.62 -1.47 1.29
CA ASN A 14 -13.67 -1.01 2.29
C ASN A 14 -13.27 -2.14 3.27
N ASN A 15 -14.24 -2.95 3.69
CA ASN A 15 -13.99 -4.13 4.53
C ASN A 15 -13.13 -5.18 3.81
N ILE A 16 -13.39 -5.43 2.53
CA ILE A 16 -12.60 -6.36 1.73
C ILE A 16 -11.16 -5.85 1.59
N LEU A 17 -10.97 -4.56 1.35
CA LEU A 17 -9.64 -3.95 1.28
C LEU A 17 -8.88 -4.10 2.60
N MET A 18 -9.56 -3.97 3.73
CA MET A 18 -8.93 -4.20 5.03
C MET A 18 -8.48 -5.66 5.18
N ASN A 19 -9.34 -6.62 4.85
CA ASN A 19 -9.05 -8.03 5.00
C ASN A 19 -7.97 -8.52 4.03
N GLU A 20 -7.96 -8.03 2.80
CA GLU A 20 -7.09 -8.52 1.74
C GLU A 20 -5.83 -7.67 1.54
N CYS A 21 -5.94 -6.36 1.72
CA CYS A 21 -4.89 -5.40 1.37
C CYS A 21 -4.37 -4.61 2.57
N ASN A 22 -4.87 -4.89 3.77
CA ASN A 22 -4.44 -4.25 5.02
C ASN A 22 -4.57 -2.72 4.98
N ILE A 23 -5.65 -2.21 4.36
CA ILE A 23 -5.95 -0.78 4.31
C ILE A 23 -7.45 -0.56 4.51
N TYR A 24 -7.81 0.34 5.42
CA TYR A 24 -9.17 0.74 5.71
C TYR A 24 -9.30 2.25 5.62
N PHE A 25 -10.16 2.74 4.74
CA PHE A 25 -10.34 4.17 4.47
C PHE A 25 -11.25 4.81 5.50
N TYR A 26 -10.85 5.97 6.02
CA TYR A 26 -11.67 6.79 6.90
C TYR A 26 -12.82 7.46 6.13
N GLU A 27 -13.90 7.76 6.82
CA GLU A 27 -15.03 8.49 6.23
C GLU A 27 -14.62 9.90 5.80
N GLN A 28 -13.67 10.51 6.52
CA GLN A 28 -13.15 11.85 6.23
C GLN A 28 -11.63 11.89 6.40
N ILE A 29 -10.99 12.75 5.61
CA ILE A 29 -9.58 13.08 5.80
C ILE A 29 -9.46 13.85 7.11
N ARG A 30 -8.46 13.51 7.93
CA ARG A 30 -8.26 14.10 9.26
C ARG A 30 -6.80 14.30 9.59
N GLU A 31 -6.52 15.00 10.67
CA GLU A 31 -5.16 15.09 11.20
C GLU A 31 -4.67 13.70 11.60
N THR A 32 -3.37 13.44 11.43
CA THR A 32 -2.78 12.19 11.88
C THR A 32 -2.81 12.08 13.40
N GLN A 33 -3.12 10.88 13.91
CA GLN A 33 -3.11 10.62 15.34
C GLN A 33 -1.69 10.71 15.96
N PHE A 34 -0.65 10.65 15.16
CA PHE A 34 0.74 10.64 15.63
C PHE A 34 1.30 12.02 15.92
N LEU A 35 0.56 13.11 15.66
CA LEU A 35 0.98 14.48 16.02
C LEU A 35 0.94 14.75 17.53
N GLU A 36 0.22 13.96 18.30
CA GLU A 36 0.05 14.17 19.74
C GLU A 36 1.35 14.05 20.54
N ASN A 37 2.35 13.40 20.00
CA ASN A 37 3.66 13.21 20.63
C ASN A 37 4.70 14.26 20.23
N ASN A 38 4.29 15.41 19.70
CA ASN A 38 5.17 16.45 19.14
C ASN A 38 6.10 15.96 18.03
N GLU A 39 5.73 14.89 17.35
CA GLU A 39 6.46 14.41 16.20
C GLU A 39 6.37 15.40 15.06
N LYS A 40 7.49 15.68 14.42
CA LYS A 40 7.57 16.59 13.28
C LYS A 40 7.89 15.82 12.02
N TYR A 41 7.00 15.91 11.06
CA TYR A 41 7.22 15.29 9.76
C TYR A 41 7.89 16.26 8.80
N SER A 42 8.70 15.72 7.89
CA SER A 42 9.41 16.51 6.88
C SER A 42 8.50 17.15 5.84
N LEU A 43 7.29 16.63 5.67
CA LEU A 43 6.26 17.11 4.76
C LEU A 43 4.93 17.22 5.50
N GLY A 44 4.10 18.19 5.14
CA GLY A 44 2.73 18.29 5.65
C GLY A 44 1.91 17.07 5.23
N CYS A 45 1.08 16.56 6.13
CA CYS A 45 0.31 15.33 5.87
C CYS A 45 -1.07 15.36 6.53
N LYS A 46 -2.01 14.63 5.90
CA LYS A 46 -3.37 14.41 6.40
C LYS A 46 -3.72 12.93 6.26
N ALA A 47 -4.24 12.32 7.32
CA ALA A 47 -4.58 10.90 7.31
C ALA A 47 -5.88 10.63 6.58
N PHE A 48 -5.91 9.58 5.76
CA PHE A 48 -7.10 9.14 5.02
C PHE A 48 -7.45 7.67 5.21
N ALA A 49 -6.52 6.86 5.73
CA ALA A 49 -6.73 5.43 5.92
C ALA A 49 -5.82 4.91 7.03
N GLN A 50 -6.11 3.72 7.50
CA GLN A 50 -5.29 3.02 8.49
C GLN A 50 -4.96 1.60 8.03
N ASP A 51 -3.92 1.01 8.61
CA ASP A 51 -3.66 -0.42 8.49
C ASP A 51 -4.17 -1.19 9.72
N GLY A 52 -4.02 -2.51 9.69
CA GLY A 52 -4.48 -3.37 10.79
C GLY A 52 -3.64 -3.26 12.07
N SER A 53 -2.47 -2.64 12.02
CA SER A 53 -1.55 -2.48 13.16
C SER A 53 -1.69 -1.12 13.84
N GLY A 54 -2.58 -0.25 13.35
CA GLY A 54 -2.77 1.09 13.89
C GLY A 54 -1.92 2.16 13.21
N GLY A 55 -1.18 1.84 12.16
CA GLY A 55 -0.51 2.83 11.32
C GLY A 55 -1.49 3.57 10.42
N GLU A 56 -1.06 4.69 9.87
CA GLU A 56 -1.90 5.51 9.00
C GLU A 56 -1.27 5.76 7.63
N PHE A 57 -2.12 5.73 6.59
CA PHE A 57 -1.78 6.26 5.28
C PHE A 57 -2.19 7.72 5.23
N VAL A 58 -1.31 8.56 4.70
CA VAL A 58 -1.48 10.01 4.68
C VAL A 58 -1.29 10.57 3.28
N PHE A 59 -2.08 11.59 2.93
CA PHE A 59 -1.79 12.43 1.78
C PHE A 59 -0.74 13.45 2.19
N LEU A 60 0.32 13.57 1.39
CA LEU A 60 1.39 14.54 1.61
C LEU A 60 1.09 15.85 0.88
N GLU A 61 1.77 16.92 1.28
CA GLU A 61 1.58 18.25 0.68
C GLU A 61 1.92 18.33 -0.81
N ASP A 62 2.68 17.37 -1.34
CA ASP A 62 3.00 17.25 -2.77
C ASP A 62 2.06 16.30 -3.53
N ASP A 63 0.91 15.96 -2.94
CA ASP A 63 -0.11 15.04 -3.47
C ASP A 63 0.32 13.57 -3.52
N SER A 64 1.53 13.24 -3.09
CA SER A 64 1.96 11.85 -2.94
C SER A 64 1.40 11.25 -1.64
N ILE A 65 1.65 9.95 -1.45
CA ILE A 65 1.12 9.21 -0.31
C ILE A 65 2.26 8.72 0.57
N GLY A 66 2.12 8.97 1.88
CA GLY A 66 3.02 8.47 2.90
C GLY A 66 2.36 7.43 3.80
N PHE A 67 3.17 6.77 4.58
CA PHE A 67 2.75 5.84 5.63
C PHE A 67 3.49 6.16 6.92
N ILE A 68 2.74 6.17 8.01
CA ILE A 68 3.26 6.36 9.36
C ILE A 68 2.89 5.10 10.15
N GLY A 69 3.87 4.24 10.39
CA GLY A 69 3.66 2.98 11.11
C GLY A 69 3.52 3.17 12.60
N SER A 70 2.81 2.25 13.25
CA SER A 70 2.61 2.26 14.70
C SER A 70 3.90 2.04 15.49
N GLU A 71 4.94 1.51 14.87
CA GLU A 71 6.25 1.27 15.48
C GLU A 71 7.30 2.30 15.05
N GLY A 72 6.90 3.39 14.43
CA GLY A 72 7.76 4.51 14.08
C GLY A 72 8.29 4.53 12.66
N GLU A 73 7.86 3.62 11.79
CA GLU A 73 8.21 3.66 10.37
C GLU A 73 7.54 4.87 9.71
N VAL A 74 8.29 5.65 8.96
CA VAL A 74 7.77 6.79 8.21
C VAL A 74 8.40 6.78 6.82
N GLY A 75 7.57 6.87 5.79
CA GLY A 75 8.07 6.91 4.41
C GLY A 75 6.98 7.19 3.40
N ARG A 76 7.38 7.70 2.23
CA ARG A 76 6.48 7.78 1.08
C ARG A 76 6.31 6.38 0.50
N VAL A 77 5.09 6.04 0.10
CA VAL A 77 4.77 4.69 -0.39
C VAL A 77 4.22 4.70 -1.82
N ALA A 78 3.74 5.82 -2.32
CA ALA A 78 3.21 5.94 -3.68
C ALA A 78 3.13 7.41 -4.11
N GLU A 79 3.08 7.65 -5.41
CA GLU A 79 2.87 8.99 -5.95
C GLU A 79 1.39 9.39 -5.98
N ASN A 80 0.48 8.41 -5.98
CA ASN A 80 -0.97 8.64 -5.96
C ASN A 80 -1.71 7.41 -5.46
N LEU A 81 -3.01 7.54 -5.24
CA LEU A 81 -3.83 6.48 -4.68
C LEU A 81 -3.96 5.27 -5.61
N ASN A 82 -3.99 5.50 -6.93
CA ASN A 82 -4.05 4.42 -7.91
C ASN A 82 -2.80 3.51 -7.82
N GLU A 83 -1.62 4.11 -7.73
CA GLU A 83 -0.36 3.37 -7.56
C GLU A 83 -0.32 2.60 -6.24
N LEU A 84 -0.77 3.21 -5.14
CA LEU A 84 -0.83 2.55 -3.85
C LEU A 84 -1.72 1.32 -3.90
N LEU A 85 -2.95 1.46 -4.40
CA LEU A 85 -3.90 0.35 -4.46
C LEU A 85 -3.46 -0.72 -5.43
N THR A 86 -2.88 -0.35 -6.56
CA THR A 86 -2.30 -1.31 -7.51
C THR A 86 -1.24 -2.16 -6.82
N PHE A 87 -0.34 -1.53 -6.07
CA PHE A 87 0.70 -2.24 -5.31
C PHE A 87 0.09 -3.16 -4.25
N LEU A 88 -0.83 -2.66 -3.42
CA LEU A 88 -1.44 -3.43 -2.33
C LEU A 88 -2.28 -4.61 -2.83
N ILE A 89 -2.93 -4.48 -3.97
CA ILE A 89 -3.69 -5.59 -4.58
C ILE A 89 -2.76 -6.73 -4.99
N HIS A 90 -1.56 -6.43 -5.46
CA HIS A 90 -0.58 -7.42 -5.93
C HIS A 90 0.38 -7.88 -4.83
N ALA A 91 0.56 -7.10 -3.77
CA ALA A 91 1.39 -7.41 -2.61
C ALA A 91 0.53 -7.82 -1.41
N GLY A 92 1.15 -8.31 -0.34
CA GLY A 92 0.48 -8.54 0.94
C GLY A 92 0.62 -7.34 1.86
N TYR A 93 1.87 -7.03 2.22
CA TYR A 93 2.19 -5.93 3.11
C TYR A 93 3.32 -5.09 2.53
N ILE A 94 3.26 -3.78 2.75
CA ILE A 94 4.33 -2.86 2.33
C ILE A 94 5.68 -3.26 2.93
N SER A 95 5.70 -3.69 4.18
CA SER A 95 6.92 -4.10 4.87
C SER A 95 7.65 -5.26 4.21
N ASP A 96 6.93 -6.15 3.52
CA ASP A 96 7.53 -7.27 2.79
C ASP A 96 8.41 -6.82 1.62
N PHE A 97 8.24 -5.58 1.17
CA PHE A 97 8.97 -4.98 0.04
C PHE A 97 9.91 -3.85 0.47
N SER A 98 10.14 -3.68 1.76
CA SER A 98 10.98 -2.60 2.30
C SER A 98 12.47 -2.93 2.33
N CYS A 99 12.87 -4.17 2.07
CA CYS A 99 14.27 -4.57 2.04
C CYS A 99 14.97 -4.00 0.80
N LYS A 100 15.95 -3.12 1.00
CA LYS A 100 16.69 -2.46 -0.10
C LYS A 100 17.45 -3.46 -0.97
N HIS A 101 17.83 -4.59 -0.43
CA HIS A 101 18.63 -5.59 -1.15
C HIS A 101 17.91 -6.15 -2.39
N ILE A 102 16.58 -6.31 -2.33
CA ILE A 102 15.83 -6.86 -3.46
C ILE A 102 15.82 -5.94 -4.68
N TYR A 103 16.10 -4.64 -4.49
CA TYR A 103 16.12 -3.64 -5.56
C TYR A 103 17.51 -3.43 -6.18
N LYS A 104 18.53 -4.20 -5.74
CA LYS A 104 19.91 -4.08 -6.25
C LYS A 104 20.01 -4.32 -7.74
N ASN A 105 19.30 -5.29 -8.25
CA ASN A 105 19.22 -5.55 -9.68
C ASN A 105 17.89 -6.21 -10.03
N LYS A 106 17.58 -6.19 -11.33
CA LYS A 106 16.33 -6.68 -11.88
C LYS A 106 16.10 -8.17 -11.63
N GLU A 107 17.15 -8.97 -11.69
CA GLU A 107 17.07 -10.42 -11.47
C GLU A 107 16.68 -10.76 -10.04
N LEU A 108 17.28 -10.11 -9.04
CA LEU A 108 16.93 -10.29 -7.63
C LEU A 108 15.47 -9.92 -7.36
N LEU A 109 15.04 -8.79 -7.89
CA LEU A 109 13.65 -8.32 -7.71
C LEU A 109 12.65 -9.28 -8.35
N ASN A 110 12.91 -9.73 -9.57
CA ASN A 110 12.04 -10.69 -10.27
C ASN A 110 11.95 -12.01 -9.49
N LYS A 111 13.05 -12.51 -9.00
CA LYS A 111 13.12 -13.75 -8.20
C LYS A 111 12.33 -13.60 -6.90
N TYR A 112 12.51 -12.49 -6.20
CA TYR A 112 11.78 -12.20 -4.97
C TYR A 112 10.27 -12.16 -5.21
N CYS A 113 9.83 -11.43 -6.21
CA CYS A 113 8.40 -11.28 -6.54
C CYS A 113 7.77 -12.59 -6.99
N THR A 114 8.46 -13.39 -7.81
CA THR A 114 7.99 -14.70 -8.24
C THR A 114 7.79 -15.63 -7.05
N GLY A 115 8.76 -15.68 -6.14
CA GLY A 115 8.66 -16.48 -4.91
C GLY A 115 7.56 -15.99 -3.99
N TYR A 116 7.40 -14.68 -3.87
CA TYR A 116 6.36 -14.05 -3.06
C TYR A 116 4.95 -14.44 -3.54
N VAL A 117 4.68 -14.29 -4.83
CA VAL A 117 3.38 -14.64 -5.42
C VAL A 117 3.10 -16.15 -5.27
N SER A 118 4.10 -16.98 -5.50
CA SER A 118 3.98 -18.43 -5.32
C SER A 118 3.57 -18.79 -3.89
N LYS A 119 4.21 -18.20 -2.90
CA LYS A 119 3.91 -18.48 -1.48
C LYS A 119 2.51 -18.00 -1.09
N ILE A 120 2.10 -16.82 -1.54
CA ILE A 120 0.78 -16.29 -1.19
C ILE A 120 -0.33 -17.12 -1.85
N ARG A 121 -0.13 -17.59 -3.07
CA ARG A 121 -1.07 -18.50 -3.74
C ARG A 121 -1.21 -19.81 -2.98
N GLU A 122 -0.10 -20.40 -2.54
CA GLU A 122 -0.11 -21.64 -1.73
C GLU A 122 -0.83 -21.44 -0.41
N SER A 123 -0.59 -20.32 0.27
CA SER A 123 -1.22 -19.98 1.54
C SER A 123 -2.75 -19.89 1.40
N TYR A 124 -3.23 -19.22 0.35
CA TYR A 124 -4.68 -19.10 0.09
C TYR A 124 -5.28 -20.46 -0.26
N LYS A 125 -4.60 -21.24 -1.08
CA LYS A 125 -5.03 -22.59 -1.47
C LYS A 125 -5.18 -23.52 -0.26
N ALA A 126 -4.29 -23.42 0.71
CA ALA A 126 -4.38 -24.17 1.96
C ALA A 126 -5.66 -23.86 2.75
N GLU A 127 -6.24 -22.68 2.56
CA GLU A 127 -7.51 -22.25 3.15
C GLU A 127 -8.71 -22.44 2.20
N ASN A 128 -8.54 -23.16 1.11
CA ASN A 128 -9.55 -23.37 0.05
C ASN A 128 -9.98 -22.06 -0.62
N LYS A 129 -9.05 -21.12 -0.79
CA LYS A 129 -9.28 -19.83 -1.44
C LYS A 129 -8.42 -19.70 -2.69
N ASP A 130 -8.89 -18.91 -3.65
CA ASP A 130 -8.16 -18.54 -4.86
C ASP A 130 -7.72 -17.08 -4.76
N TRP A 131 -6.43 -16.87 -4.49
CA TRP A 131 -5.86 -15.52 -4.34
C TRP A 131 -6.06 -14.68 -5.60
N ASP A 132 -5.82 -15.26 -6.78
CA ASP A 132 -5.95 -14.54 -8.07
C ASP A 132 -7.39 -14.08 -8.29
N GLU A 133 -8.37 -14.96 -8.08
CA GLU A 133 -9.79 -14.62 -8.25
C GLU A 133 -10.23 -13.50 -7.30
N ILE A 134 -9.84 -13.59 -6.02
CA ILE A 134 -10.19 -12.58 -5.01
C ILE A 134 -9.59 -11.23 -5.37
N ARG A 135 -8.30 -11.19 -5.69
CA ARG A 135 -7.59 -9.94 -5.98
C ARG A 135 -8.02 -9.33 -7.31
N GLU A 136 -8.25 -10.14 -8.33
CA GLU A 136 -8.80 -9.67 -9.61
C GLU A 136 -10.20 -9.07 -9.42
N GLY A 137 -11.02 -9.66 -8.56
CA GLY A 137 -12.35 -9.13 -8.23
C GLY A 137 -12.28 -7.73 -7.61
N ILE A 138 -11.34 -7.51 -6.69
CA ILE A 138 -11.10 -6.19 -6.10
C ILE A 138 -10.62 -5.19 -7.17
N ALA A 139 -9.66 -5.61 -7.97
CA ALA A 139 -9.10 -4.78 -9.05
C ALA A 139 -10.17 -4.31 -10.02
N LYS A 140 -11.09 -5.18 -10.42
CA LYS A 140 -12.22 -4.84 -11.30
C LYS A 140 -13.12 -3.77 -10.69
N LYS A 141 -13.44 -3.88 -9.41
CA LYS A 141 -14.26 -2.88 -8.71
C LYS A 141 -13.62 -1.51 -8.67
N LEU A 142 -12.29 -1.45 -8.67
CA LEU A 142 -11.51 -0.22 -8.63
C LEU A 142 -11.02 0.22 -10.00
N SER A 143 -11.36 -0.51 -11.07
CA SER A 143 -10.87 -0.26 -12.43
C SER A 143 -9.34 -0.26 -12.53
N ILE A 144 -8.71 -1.15 -11.79
CA ILE A 144 -7.26 -1.36 -11.76
C ILE A 144 -6.93 -2.64 -12.52
N PRO A 145 -5.94 -2.63 -13.43
CA PRO A 145 -5.47 -3.86 -14.08
C PRO A 145 -4.85 -4.82 -13.07
N PHE A 146 -5.18 -6.11 -13.20
CA PHE A 146 -4.60 -7.15 -12.36
C PHE A 146 -3.65 -8.01 -13.19
N ASN A 147 -2.37 -8.02 -12.81
CA ASN A 147 -1.35 -8.84 -13.47
C ASN A 147 -0.20 -9.13 -12.49
N PRO A 148 -0.23 -10.30 -11.81
CA PRO A 148 0.82 -10.66 -10.85
C PRO A 148 2.24 -10.70 -11.42
N ASP A 149 2.40 -10.96 -12.73
CA ASP A 149 3.69 -10.96 -13.39
C ASP A 149 4.35 -9.57 -13.41
N LYS A 150 3.57 -8.52 -13.20
CA LYS A 150 4.04 -7.13 -13.12
C LYS A 150 4.37 -6.68 -11.71
N LEU A 151 4.30 -7.54 -10.71
CA LEU A 151 4.66 -7.16 -9.34
C LEU A 151 6.05 -6.51 -9.24
N PRO A 152 7.08 -6.96 -9.98
CA PRO A 152 8.38 -6.26 -9.97
C PRO A 152 8.30 -4.79 -10.38
N ASP A 153 7.47 -4.47 -11.38
CA ASP A 153 7.25 -3.09 -11.82
C ASP A 153 6.57 -2.27 -10.73
N PHE A 154 5.55 -2.82 -10.09
CA PHE A 154 4.82 -2.14 -9.01
C PHE A 154 5.71 -1.94 -7.77
N ALA A 155 6.56 -2.91 -7.46
CA ALA A 155 7.54 -2.80 -6.38
C ALA A 155 8.58 -1.70 -6.68
N MET A 156 9.02 -1.56 -7.93
CA MET A 156 9.93 -0.46 -8.33
C MET A 156 9.27 0.90 -8.20
N ILE A 157 8.00 1.02 -8.53
CA ILE A 157 7.24 2.26 -8.33
C ILE A 157 7.21 2.63 -6.86
N PHE A 158 6.92 1.67 -5.98
CA PHE A 158 7.00 1.85 -4.53
C PHE A 158 8.40 2.30 -4.07
N TYR A 159 9.44 1.60 -4.51
CA TYR A 159 10.82 1.92 -4.16
C TYR A 159 11.22 3.33 -4.62
N ASN A 160 10.85 3.70 -5.84
CA ASN A 160 11.13 5.03 -6.38
C ASN A 160 10.42 6.12 -5.58
N ALA A 161 9.18 5.91 -5.19
CA ALA A 161 8.44 6.84 -4.35
C ALA A 161 9.11 6.99 -2.97
N ALA A 162 9.54 5.87 -2.37
CA ALA A 162 10.17 5.86 -1.05
C ALA A 162 11.53 6.54 -1.01
N THR A 163 12.27 6.53 -2.12
CA THR A 163 13.64 7.02 -2.19
C THR A 163 13.81 8.39 -2.84
N ARG A 164 12.78 8.90 -3.55
CA ARG A 164 12.88 10.21 -4.19
C ARG A 164 12.85 11.36 -3.18
N GLU A 165 13.53 12.46 -3.54
CA GLU A 165 13.47 13.70 -2.77
C GLU A 165 12.20 14.53 -3.11
N PRO A 166 11.64 15.26 -2.15
CA PRO A 166 12.03 15.27 -0.73
C PRO A 166 11.52 14.00 -0.04
N VAL A 167 12.38 13.37 0.76
CA VAL A 167 12.02 12.16 1.51
C VAL A 167 11.01 12.49 2.61
N PHE A 168 9.97 11.66 2.75
CA PHE A 168 9.04 11.77 3.86
C PHE A 168 9.62 11.04 5.09
N SER A 169 9.88 11.79 6.13
CA SER A 169 10.51 11.29 7.35
C SER A 169 10.01 12.03 8.58
N CYS A 170 10.22 11.45 9.75
CA CYS A 170 10.03 12.12 11.03
C CYS A 170 11.35 12.79 11.43
N LYS A 171 11.29 14.07 11.82
CA LYS A 171 12.46 14.83 12.26
C LYS A 171 12.72 14.68 13.76
#